data_8bb0a8060fee027626b177620d0cbca9
#
_entry.id   8bb0a8060fee027626b177620d0cbca9
#
_cell.length_a   1.000
_cell.length_b   1.000
_cell.length_c   1.000
_cell.angle_alpha   90.00
_cell.angle_beta   90.00
_cell.angle_gamma   90.00
#
_symmetry.space_group_name_H-M   'P 1'
#
loop_
_entity.id
_entity.type
_entity.pdbx_description
1 polymer ?
#
loop_
_entity_poly.entity_id
_entity_poly.type
_entity_poly.pdbx_seq_one_letter_code
_entity_poly.pdbx_strand_id
1 'polypeptide(L)'
;ELTSKLQTAKDEGRYQIELGTKGNNLSASVKKQIEDCNLTGIEFVESNSRYYPLGDFCSYVVGYAKSYNDQSVKKMVGEMGLELSYDKQLKGKNGYKVYQTDANGYALVDGTLREKDPTNGNDLYLTIDSGLQRNLDYLMSNAYSESGAEVVTAGVMEIKTGKILAM
;
A
#
# COMPACT_ATOMS: atom_id res chain seq x y z
N GLU A 1 5.40 16.74 -20.56
CA GLU A 1 4.29 15.99 -19.91
C GLU A 1 3.71 16.74 -18.70
N LEU A 2 4.54 17.14 -17.70
CA LEU A 2 4.05 17.87 -16.52
C LEU A 2 3.55 19.27 -16.92
N THR A 3 4.32 19.98 -17.74
CA THR A 3 3.96 21.33 -18.22
C THR A 3 2.63 21.32 -18.98
N SER A 4 2.40 20.32 -19.83
CA SER A 4 1.12 20.22 -20.56
C SER A 4 -0.06 19.94 -19.63
N LYS A 5 0.11 19.06 -18.61
CA LYS A 5 -0.93 18.81 -17.59
C LYS A 5 -1.27 20.07 -16.79
N LEU A 6 -0.25 20.82 -16.39
CA LEU A 6 -0.46 22.08 -15.66
C LEU A 6 -1.19 23.13 -16.52
N GLN A 7 -0.82 23.23 -17.81
CA GLN A 7 -1.48 24.16 -18.74
C GLN A 7 -2.95 23.77 -18.93
N THR A 8 -3.23 22.49 -19.21
CA THR A 8 -4.61 22.01 -19.34
C THR A 8 -5.45 22.28 -18.10
N ALA A 9 -4.89 22.01 -16.92
CA ALA A 9 -5.59 22.26 -15.66
C ALA A 9 -5.89 23.76 -15.44
N LYS A 10 -4.94 24.62 -15.82
CA LYS A 10 -5.13 26.07 -15.78
C LYS A 10 -6.24 26.52 -16.72
N ASP A 11 -6.25 26.00 -17.95
CA ASP A 11 -7.27 26.33 -18.97
C ASP A 11 -8.66 25.84 -18.55
N GLU A 12 -8.73 24.72 -17.80
CA GLU A 12 -9.95 24.18 -17.20
C GLU A 12 -10.36 24.85 -15.87
N GLY A 13 -9.60 25.83 -15.38
CA GLY A 13 -9.88 26.54 -14.13
C GLY A 13 -9.69 25.68 -12.86
N ARG A 14 -8.89 24.62 -12.93
CA ARG A 14 -8.61 23.77 -11.76
C ARG A 14 -7.59 24.44 -10.86
N TYR A 15 -7.87 24.44 -9.56
CA TYR A 15 -6.96 25.00 -8.54
C TYR A 15 -5.82 24.07 -8.16
N GLN A 16 -6.00 22.76 -8.35
CA GLN A 16 -4.98 21.76 -8.05
C GLN A 16 -5.05 20.56 -9.01
N ILE A 17 -3.93 19.88 -9.18
CA ILE A 17 -3.84 18.62 -9.90
C ILE A 17 -2.99 17.62 -9.12
N GLU A 18 -3.31 16.35 -9.23
CA GLU A 18 -2.44 15.27 -8.77
C GLU A 18 -1.47 14.87 -9.88
N LEU A 19 -0.20 14.65 -9.51
CA LEU A 19 0.84 14.24 -10.46
C LEU A 19 0.70 12.79 -10.95
N GLY A 20 -0.30 12.07 -10.45
CA GLY A 20 -0.59 10.69 -10.81
C GLY A 20 0.48 9.72 -10.30
N THR A 21 0.70 8.64 -11.05
CA THR A 21 1.60 7.55 -10.60
C THR A 21 3.03 7.99 -10.31
N LYS A 22 3.55 8.98 -11.02
CA LYS A 22 4.91 9.51 -10.81
C LYS A 22 5.03 10.35 -9.53
N GLY A 23 3.93 10.89 -9.02
CA GLY A 23 3.86 11.64 -7.77
C GLY A 23 3.45 10.82 -6.55
N ASN A 24 3.11 9.54 -6.73
CA ASN A 24 2.67 8.67 -5.65
C ASN A 24 3.84 7.90 -5.02
N ASN A 25 3.70 7.59 -3.73
CA ASN A 25 4.65 6.76 -2.97
C ASN A 25 6.11 7.25 -3.03
N LEU A 26 6.30 8.55 -2.98
CA LEU A 26 7.62 9.15 -2.96
C LEU A 26 8.34 8.78 -1.65
N SER A 27 9.63 8.42 -1.77
CA SER A 27 10.46 8.23 -0.58
C SER A 27 10.74 9.56 0.12
N ALA A 28 11.06 9.52 1.41
CA ALA A 28 11.41 10.71 2.17
C ALA A 28 12.61 11.48 1.56
N SER A 29 13.55 10.76 0.94
CA SER A 29 14.70 11.38 0.26
C SER A 29 14.28 12.14 -1.01
N VAL A 30 13.38 11.57 -1.81
CA VAL A 30 12.86 12.24 -3.02
C VAL A 30 11.99 13.44 -2.64
N LYS A 31 11.13 13.29 -1.61
CA LYS A 31 10.36 14.40 -1.06
C LYS A 31 11.28 15.57 -0.70
N LYS A 32 12.35 15.31 0.07
CA LYS A 32 13.31 16.32 0.47
C LYS A 32 14.00 16.99 -0.73
N GLN A 33 14.41 16.23 -1.74
CA GLN A 33 15.01 16.81 -2.96
C GLN A 33 14.05 17.76 -3.69
N ILE A 34 12.74 17.45 -3.70
CA ILE A 34 11.73 18.34 -4.30
C ILE A 34 11.54 19.58 -3.44
N GLU A 35 11.50 19.44 -2.10
CA GLU A 35 11.40 20.57 -1.16
C GLU A 35 12.61 21.51 -1.29
N ASP A 36 13.82 20.97 -1.44
CA ASP A 36 15.06 21.73 -1.60
C ASP A 36 15.07 22.56 -2.92
N CYS A 37 14.24 22.20 -3.90
CA CYS A 37 14.05 23.00 -5.12
C CYS A 37 13.25 24.29 -4.88
N ASN A 38 12.67 24.49 -3.70
CA ASN A 38 11.88 25.66 -3.30
C ASN A 38 10.79 26.05 -4.31
N LEU A 39 10.12 25.07 -4.92
CA LEU A 39 9.05 25.30 -5.88
C LEU A 39 7.76 25.67 -5.16
N THR A 40 7.20 26.83 -5.47
CA THR A 40 5.92 27.28 -4.92
C THR A 40 4.76 26.48 -5.56
N GLY A 41 3.74 26.13 -4.75
CA GLY A 41 2.54 25.45 -5.22
C GLY A 41 2.64 23.93 -5.28
N ILE A 42 3.69 23.35 -4.70
CA ILE A 42 3.77 21.89 -4.48
C ILE A 42 3.38 21.58 -3.05
N GLU A 43 2.40 20.70 -2.90
CA GLU A 43 1.96 20.20 -1.60
C GLU A 43 2.12 18.67 -1.57
N PHE A 44 2.56 18.14 -0.43
CA PHE A 44 2.69 16.73 -0.19
C PHE A 44 1.59 16.25 0.75
N VAL A 45 0.89 15.20 0.34
CA VAL A 45 -0.13 14.55 1.16
C VAL A 45 0.40 13.22 1.63
N GLU A 46 0.36 12.97 2.93
CA GLU A 46 0.73 11.67 3.49
C GLU A 46 -0.28 10.61 3.08
N SER A 47 0.23 9.46 2.68
CA SER A 47 -0.61 8.32 2.32
C SER A 47 0.03 7.02 2.78
N ASN A 48 -0.80 6.07 3.18
CA ASN A 48 -0.36 4.73 3.53
C ASN A 48 -0.15 3.90 2.26
N SER A 49 0.93 3.13 2.24
CA SER A 49 1.20 2.14 1.20
C SER A 49 1.71 0.85 1.82
N ARG A 50 1.49 -0.29 1.13
CA ARG A 50 2.13 -1.54 1.53
C ARG A 50 3.59 -1.53 1.08
N TYR A 51 4.44 -1.98 1.97
CA TYR A 51 5.85 -2.22 1.71
C TYR A 51 6.17 -3.69 1.94
N TYR A 52 6.76 -4.34 0.93
CA TYR A 52 7.15 -5.74 0.96
C TYR A 52 8.68 -5.82 1.04
N PRO A 53 9.25 -5.93 2.24
CA PRO A 53 10.72 -5.84 2.43
C PRO A 53 11.49 -6.99 1.79
N LEU A 54 10.84 -8.13 1.57
CA LEU A 54 11.43 -9.31 0.93
C LEU A 54 11.05 -9.46 -0.56
N GLY A 55 10.46 -8.41 -1.15
CA GLY A 55 10.07 -8.41 -2.58
C GLY A 55 8.99 -9.44 -2.87
N ASP A 56 9.29 -10.36 -3.77
CA ASP A 56 8.40 -11.42 -4.26
C ASP A 56 8.38 -12.68 -3.38
N PHE A 57 9.14 -12.68 -2.28
CA PHE A 57 9.19 -13.78 -1.33
C PHE A 57 7.79 -14.17 -0.86
N CYS A 58 7.43 -15.46 -1.03
CA CYS A 58 6.14 -16.00 -0.60
C CYS A 58 4.93 -15.22 -1.16
N SER A 59 5.06 -14.62 -2.34
CA SER A 59 4.11 -13.63 -2.91
C SER A 59 2.71 -14.20 -3.11
N TYR A 60 2.58 -15.48 -3.48
CA TYR A 60 1.27 -16.12 -3.64
C TYR A 60 0.55 -16.34 -2.30
N VAL A 61 1.30 -16.59 -1.23
CA VAL A 61 0.74 -16.80 0.12
C VAL A 61 0.42 -15.47 0.77
N VAL A 62 1.39 -14.56 0.83
CA VAL A 62 1.21 -13.23 1.41
C VAL A 62 0.18 -12.43 0.60
N GLY A 63 0.28 -12.50 -0.71
CA GLY A 63 -0.56 -11.73 -1.59
C GLY A 63 -0.17 -10.25 -1.64
N TYR A 64 -1.11 -9.43 -2.08
CA TYR A 64 -0.91 -7.99 -2.15
C TYR A 64 -2.18 -7.21 -1.85
N ALA A 65 -2.00 -5.97 -1.45
CA ALA A 65 -3.07 -5.00 -1.26
C ALA A 65 -2.89 -3.81 -2.21
N LYS A 66 -4.00 -3.25 -2.66
CA LYS A 66 -4.04 -2.05 -3.51
C LYS A 66 -4.72 -0.90 -2.81
N SER A 67 -4.31 0.30 -3.17
CA SER A 67 -4.97 1.53 -2.75
C SER A 67 -6.03 1.94 -3.77
N TYR A 68 -7.25 2.11 -3.31
CA TYR A 68 -8.37 2.63 -4.08
C TYR A 68 -8.78 4.00 -3.58
N ASN A 69 -9.15 4.88 -4.51
CA ASN A 69 -9.77 6.16 -4.17
C ASN A 69 -11.29 5.97 -4.08
N ASP A 70 -11.84 6.18 -2.90
CA ASP A 70 -13.27 6.16 -2.66
C ASP A 70 -13.69 7.52 -2.09
N GLN A 71 -14.41 8.32 -2.89
CA GLN A 71 -14.91 9.65 -2.51
C GLN A 71 -13.86 10.51 -1.78
N SER A 72 -12.66 10.62 -2.35
CA SER A 72 -11.51 11.37 -1.81
C SER A 72 -10.80 10.71 -0.62
N VAL A 73 -11.18 9.51 -0.21
CA VAL A 73 -10.50 8.73 0.82
C VAL A 73 -9.73 7.58 0.15
N LYS A 74 -8.42 7.53 0.36
CA LYS A 74 -7.62 6.37 -0.05
C LYS A 74 -7.88 5.21 0.90
N LYS A 75 -8.36 4.09 0.36
CA LYS A 75 -8.58 2.84 1.08
C LYS A 75 -7.59 1.80 0.60
N MET A 76 -6.91 1.15 1.53
CA MET A 76 -6.10 -0.03 1.26
C MET A 76 -6.99 -1.27 1.34
N VAL A 77 -6.97 -2.11 0.30
CA VAL A 77 -7.78 -3.33 0.20
C VAL A 77 -6.90 -4.48 -0.23
N GLY A 78 -6.97 -5.58 0.49
CA GLY A 78 -6.30 -6.83 0.13
C GLY A 78 -6.94 -7.45 -1.11
N GLU A 79 -6.12 -7.83 -2.10
CA GLU A 79 -6.56 -8.35 -3.40
C GLU A 79 -6.29 -9.85 -3.55
N MET A 80 -5.29 -10.36 -2.88
CA MET A 80 -4.87 -11.75 -3.01
C MET A 80 -4.24 -12.26 -1.71
N GLY A 81 -4.21 -13.59 -1.54
CA GLY A 81 -3.52 -14.28 -0.48
C GLY A 81 -4.03 -13.93 0.92
N LEU A 82 -3.11 -13.85 1.87
CA LEU A 82 -3.41 -13.50 3.26
C LEU A 82 -3.87 -12.04 3.41
N GLU A 83 -3.37 -11.14 2.57
CA GLU A 83 -3.85 -9.74 2.54
C GLU A 83 -5.36 -9.67 2.26
N LEU A 84 -5.87 -10.48 1.33
CA LEU A 84 -7.31 -10.57 1.06
C LEU A 84 -8.06 -11.30 2.17
N SER A 85 -7.56 -12.47 2.58
CA SER A 85 -8.24 -13.32 3.56
C SER A 85 -8.40 -12.66 4.92
N TYR A 86 -7.42 -11.85 5.32
CA TYR A 86 -7.37 -11.15 6.59
C TYR A 86 -7.54 -9.62 6.47
N ASP A 87 -8.05 -9.13 5.33
CA ASP A 87 -8.21 -7.69 5.07
C ASP A 87 -8.93 -6.97 6.22
N LYS A 88 -10.00 -7.55 6.75
CA LYS A 88 -10.78 -6.95 7.85
C LYS A 88 -9.97 -6.77 9.14
N GLN A 89 -9.05 -7.67 9.41
CA GLN A 89 -8.18 -7.64 10.59
C GLN A 89 -6.97 -6.72 10.39
N LEU A 90 -6.41 -6.71 9.17
CA LEU A 90 -5.18 -5.99 8.85
C LEU A 90 -5.38 -4.49 8.60
N LYS A 91 -6.53 -4.09 8.04
CA LYS A 91 -6.73 -2.70 7.60
C LYS A 91 -7.02 -1.67 8.69
N GLY A 92 -7.38 -2.12 9.91
CA GLY A 92 -7.77 -1.22 10.98
C GLY A 92 -9.06 -0.45 10.70
N LYS A 93 -9.19 0.71 11.32
CA LYS A 93 -10.35 1.62 11.14
C LYS A 93 -9.86 3.05 10.97
N ASN A 94 -10.35 3.74 9.95
CA ASN A 94 -10.03 5.13 9.72
C ASN A 94 -10.59 6.01 10.85
N GLY A 95 -9.82 7.02 11.23
CA GLY A 95 -10.31 8.13 12.01
C GLY A 95 -11.13 9.09 11.14
N TYR A 96 -11.73 10.09 11.78
CA TYR A 96 -12.39 11.18 11.07
C TYR A 96 -12.31 12.47 11.89
N LYS A 97 -12.32 13.60 11.19
CA LYS A 97 -12.39 14.91 11.77
C LYS A 97 -13.49 15.71 11.09
N VAL A 98 -14.44 16.19 11.87
CA VAL A 98 -15.54 17.05 11.40
C VAL A 98 -15.29 18.45 11.93
N TYR A 99 -15.26 19.42 11.05
CA TYR A 99 -15.01 20.82 11.39
C TYR A 99 -15.99 21.74 10.66
N GLN A 100 -16.19 22.92 11.19
CA GLN A 100 -16.95 23.97 10.53
C GLN A 100 -16.08 24.65 9.47
N THR A 101 -16.69 25.00 8.35
CA THR A 101 -16.05 25.75 7.29
C THR A 101 -16.74 27.11 7.11
N ASP A 102 -15.98 28.08 6.61
CA ASP A 102 -16.56 29.32 6.11
C ASP A 102 -17.29 29.10 4.76
N ALA A 103 -17.85 30.17 4.21
CA ALA A 103 -18.55 30.14 2.92
C ALA A 103 -17.66 29.73 1.73
N ASN A 104 -16.33 29.80 1.86
CA ASN A 104 -15.35 29.43 0.84
C ASN A 104 -14.79 28.00 1.05
N GLY A 105 -15.24 27.30 2.12
CA GLY A 105 -14.80 25.94 2.43
C GLY A 105 -13.54 25.84 3.30
N TYR A 106 -13.01 26.95 3.80
CA TYR A 106 -11.87 26.93 4.72
C TYR A 106 -12.28 26.56 6.13
N ALA A 107 -11.51 25.67 6.77
CA ALA A 107 -11.75 25.29 8.15
C ALA A 107 -11.63 26.50 9.09
N LEU A 108 -12.61 26.68 9.95
CA LEU A 108 -12.56 27.72 10.98
C LEU A 108 -11.58 27.34 12.09
N VAL A 109 -10.84 28.31 12.59
CA VAL A 109 -10.00 28.16 13.79
C VAL A 109 -10.94 27.83 14.94
N ASP A 110 -10.61 26.77 15.71
CA ASP A 110 -11.46 26.22 16.78
C ASP A 110 -12.81 25.62 16.34
N GLY A 111 -13.04 25.45 15.03
CA GLY A 111 -14.29 24.90 14.49
C GLY A 111 -14.41 23.38 14.53
N THR A 112 -13.54 22.65 15.25
CA THR A 112 -13.61 21.18 15.35
C THR A 112 -14.84 20.76 16.15
N LEU A 113 -15.77 20.05 15.49
CA LEU A 113 -17.01 19.56 16.10
C LEU A 113 -16.88 18.16 16.67
N ARG A 114 -16.18 17.29 15.94
CA ARG A 114 -15.95 15.88 16.32
C ARG A 114 -14.63 15.41 15.73
N GLU A 115 -13.91 14.64 16.52
CA GLU A 115 -12.68 13.98 16.10
C GLU A 115 -12.64 12.56 16.65
N LYS A 116 -12.17 11.65 15.85
CA LYS A 116 -11.90 10.27 16.26
C LYS A 116 -10.60 9.82 15.63
N ASP A 117 -9.69 9.37 16.47
CA ASP A 117 -8.42 8.83 16.02
C ASP A 117 -8.57 7.53 15.22
N PRO A 118 -7.69 7.28 14.26
CA PRO A 118 -7.63 6.00 13.57
C PRO A 118 -7.23 4.88 14.54
N THR A 119 -7.68 3.67 14.25
CA THR A 119 -7.26 2.47 14.99
C THR A 119 -6.47 1.58 14.04
N ASN A 120 -5.26 1.21 14.42
CA ASN A 120 -4.41 0.32 13.62
C ASN A 120 -5.06 -1.05 13.48
N GLY A 121 -4.72 -1.74 12.38
CA GLY A 121 -5.05 -3.14 12.20
C GLY A 121 -4.22 -4.05 13.10
N ASN A 122 -4.52 -5.33 13.06
CA ASN A 122 -3.78 -6.35 13.80
C ASN A 122 -2.56 -6.82 13.00
N ASP A 123 -1.58 -7.35 13.71
CA ASP A 123 -0.45 -8.06 13.10
C ASP A 123 -0.82 -9.53 12.85
N LEU A 124 -0.27 -10.10 11.79
CA LEU A 124 -0.43 -11.51 11.44
C LEU A 124 0.92 -12.21 11.51
N TYR A 125 1.04 -13.19 12.41
CA TYR A 125 2.22 -14.02 12.54
C TYR A 125 2.01 -15.37 11.85
N LEU A 126 2.90 -15.68 10.90
CA LEU A 126 2.84 -16.90 10.13
C LEU A 126 3.73 -17.98 10.72
N THR A 127 3.42 -19.23 10.40
CA THR A 127 4.27 -20.39 10.72
C THR A 127 5.36 -20.64 9.67
N ILE A 128 5.38 -19.84 8.60
CA ILE A 128 6.36 -19.95 7.53
C ILE A 128 7.76 -19.66 8.06
N ASP A 129 8.67 -20.59 7.84
CA ASP A 129 10.09 -20.42 8.08
C ASP A 129 10.76 -19.82 6.84
N SER A 130 11.36 -18.66 7.00
CA SER A 130 11.94 -17.91 5.86
C SER A 130 13.12 -18.63 5.22
N GLY A 131 13.88 -19.43 5.98
CA GLY A 131 14.98 -20.24 5.46
C GLY A 131 14.50 -21.43 4.65
N LEU A 132 13.52 -22.15 5.19
CA LEU A 132 12.90 -23.27 4.46
C LEU A 132 12.19 -22.79 3.19
N GLN A 133 11.48 -21.68 3.26
CA GLN A 133 10.80 -21.11 2.09
C GLN A 133 11.78 -20.76 0.97
N ARG A 134 12.88 -20.07 1.28
CA ARG A 134 13.91 -19.76 0.25
C ARG A 134 14.51 -21.00 -0.40
N ASN A 135 14.79 -22.01 0.40
CA ASN A 135 15.29 -23.28 -0.13
C ASN A 135 14.26 -23.97 -1.02
N LEU A 136 12.98 -23.94 -0.61
CA LEU A 136 11.89 -24.48 -1.40
C LEU A 136 11.73 -23.74 -2.73
N ASP A 137 11.72 -22.40 -2.72
CA ASP A 137 11.63 -21.56 -3.91
C ASP A 137 12.76 -21.85 -4.90
N TYR A 138 14.00 -22.01 -4.39
CA TYR A 138 15.16 -22.38 -5.20
C TYR A 138 14.99 -23.77 -5.84
N LEU A 139 14.60 -24.78 -5.06
CA LEU A 139 14.40 -26.15 -5.55
C LEU A 139 13.26 -26.22 -6.57
N MET A 140 12.18 -25.49 -6.35
CA MET A 140 11.05 -25.43 -7.28
C MET A 140 11.42 -24.74 -8.60
N SER A 141 12.21 -23.67 -8.53
CA SER A 141 12.71 -22.99 -9.73
C SER A 141 13.58 -23.90 -10.59
N ASN A 142 14.46 -24.68 -9.96
CA ASN A 142 15.26 -25.68 -10.66
C ASN A 142 14.39 -26.79 -11.26
N ALA A 143 13.48 -27.37 -10.47
CA ALA A 143 12.56 -28.40 -10.92
C ALA A 143 11.69 -27.93 -12.10
N TYR A 144 11.21 -26.70 -12.07
CA TYR A 144 10.48 -26.09 -13.18
C TYR A 144 11.33 -26.01 -14.44
N SER A 145 12.56 -25.54 -14.31
CA SER A 145 13.49 -25.38 -15.45
C SER A 145 13.93 -26.71 -16.06
N GLU A 146 14.11 -27.75 -15.24
CA GLU A 146 14.60 -29.07 -15.68
C GLU A 146 13.49 -29.96 -16.24
N SER A 147 12.28 -29.87 -15.66
CA SER A 147 11.19 -30.78 -16.03
C SER A 147 10.40 -30.30 -17.25
N GLY A 148 10.45 -29.03 -17.61
CA GLY A 148 9.57 -28.43 -18.62
C GLY A 148 8.08 -28.45 -18.23
N ALA A 149 7.76 -28.59 -16.95
CA ALA A 149 6.39 -28.60 -16.44
C ALA A 149 5.76 -27.23 -16.59
N GLU A 150 4.45 -27.17 -16.83
CA GLU A 150 3.72 -25.88 -16.86
C GLU A 150 3.60 -25.24 -15.48
N VAL A 151 3.50 -26.07 -14.42
CA VAL A 151 3.36 -25.63 -13.03
C VAL A 151 4.11 -26.60 -12.11
N VAL A 152 4.79 -26.06 -11.13
CA VAL A 152 5.41 -26.81 -10.03
C VAL A 152 4.88 -26.25 -8.71
N THR A 153 4.40 -27.10 -7.82
CA THR A 153 3.95 -26.73 -6.48
C THR A 153 4.58 -27.65 -5.45
N ALA A 154 4.92 -27.09 -4.29
CA ALA A 154 5.43 -27.87 -3.18
C ALA A 154 4.97 -27.25 -1.85
N GLY A 155 5.04 -28.05 -0.79
CA GLY A 155 4.74 -27.57 0.56
C GLY A 155 5.47 -28.41 1.60
N VAL A 156 5.85 -27.76 2.69
CA VAL A 156 6.51 -28.38 3.84
C VAL A 156 5.64 -28.18 5.08
N MET A 157 5.25 -29.28 5.70
CA MET A 157 4.40 -29.29 6.89
C MET A 157 5.08 -30.05 8.03
N GLU A 158 5.01 -29.49 9.22
CA GLU A 158 5.42 -30.18 10.45
C GLU A 158 4.38 -31.23 10.85
N ILE A 159 4.76 -32.51 10.80
CA ILE A 159 3.83 -33.63 11.00
C ILE A 159 3.16 -33.59 12.37
N LYS A 160 3.87 -33.20 13.42
CA LYS A 160 3.36 -33.22 14.80
C LYS A 160 2.31 -32.17 15.08
N THR A 161 2.39 -31.02 14.44
CA THR A 161 1.56 -29.86 14.74
C THR A 161 0.62 -29.48 13.60
N GLY A 162 0.89 -29.97 12.39
CA GLY A 162 0.18 -29.57 11.18
C GLY A 162 0.51 -28.15 10.69
N LYS A 163 1.55 -27.51 11.22
CA LYS A 163 1.99 -26.18 10.79
C LYS A 163 2.60 -26.23 9.40
N ILE A 164 2.18 -25.35 8.53
CA ILE A 164 2.82 -25.13 7.23
C ILE A 164 4.06 -24.28 7.45
N LEU A 165 5.22 -24.82 7.09
CA LEU A 165 6.51 -24.18 7.27
C LEU A 165 7.03 -23.53 5.98
N ALA A 166 6.64 -24.04 4.81
CA ALA A 166 6.92 -23.46 3.50
C ALA A 166 5.88 -23.95 2.48
N MET A 167 5.60 -23.14 1.45
CA MET A 167 4.71 -23.51 0.35
C MET A 167 4.89 -22.59 -0.86
#